data_c9ed11217c4d4e7a118545139c8f6220
#
_entry.id   c9ed11217c4d4e7a118545139c8f6220
#
_cell.length_a   1.000
_cell.length_b   1.000
_cell.length_c   1.000
_cell.angle_alpha   90.00
_cell.angle_beta   90.00
_cell.angle_gamma   90.00
#
_symmetry.space_group_name_H-M   'P 1'
#
loop_
_entity.id
_entity.type
_entity.pdbx_description
1 polymer ?
#
loop_
_entity_poly.entity_id
_entity_poly.type
_entity_poly.pdbx_seq_one_letter_code
_entity_poly.pdbx_strand_id
1 'polypeptide(L)'
;MSPLKSHVMNNKLIEKSIAVSARPYMYILTVMLFLLSCGSDNNTPTEDLGNTTNHYLKLQPSGLNVIKVSCLEENFVFPFQVKMIGNKTNQRVKAQLNTWNEDELKAYNNKEKTSYTLLPSSLYSLTSTEVSFEEGISIVDVEVKFNPSKVFAESRKKGIEYLIALKLTSNEIRVRDRQDEILLSLSFDYPTVGFATSAKEISMNKDLIPVDIDVTLDYKVNGIPTANPWDFTCQFIVPSNAEELVAEYNKAYKASYQLLSGSNYDLGEGISFKGGETKASGKITIKRDGMAVVNYLLPLQLGECSNNGIICREGICYLKVGRTYTNPIISDKSVPDPTVVRANDGHFYLYATQTSTYWMPIYRSKDLVNWEYQKTAFTQATKPSLSGGGAFWAPEMQYINGKYVLYFSWAKMNGADVSYTAV
;
A
#
# COMPACT_ATOMS: atom_id res chain seq x y z
N MET A 1 -32.26 -6.29 46.12
CA MET A 1 -30.89 -6.31 45.56
C MET A 1 -30.88 -5.38 44.35
N SER A 2 -30.11 -4.33 44.48
CA SER A 2 -30.11 -3.13 43.65
C SER A 2 -29.45 -3.34 42.26
N PRO A 3 -29.88 -2.70 41.15
CA PRO A 3 -29.20 -2.75 39.89
C PRO A 3 -28.18 -1.59 39.76
N LEU A 4 -26.99 -1.93 39.25
CA LEU A 4 -25.92 -1.00 38.91
C LEU A 4 -26.30 -0.11 37.72
N LYS A 5 -26.17 1.19 37.94
CA LYS A 5 -26.31 2.23 36.92
C LYS A 5 -25.01 2.33 36.08
N SER A 6 -25.13 2.23 34.75
CA SER A 6 -24.09 2.63 33.82
C SER A 6 -24.14 4.13 33.54
N HIS A 7 -23.02 4.81 33.73
CA HIS A 7 -22.84 6.21 33.36
C HIS A 7 -22.52 6.33 31.88
N VAL A 8 -23.37 7.01 31.13
CA VAL A 8 -23.09 7.49 29.77
C VAL A 8 -22.54 8.93 29.91
N MET A 9 -21.29 9.12 29.52
CA MET A 9 -20.72 10.46 29.35
C MET A 9 -21.03 10.98 27.95
N ASN A 10 -21.82 12.04 27.87
CA ASN A 10 -22.04 12.89 26.71
C ASN A 10 -20.87 13.85 26.55
N ASN A 11 -20.13 13.74 25.45
CA ASN A 11 -19.23 14.81 24.98
C ASN A 11 -19.79 15.43 23.70
N LYS A 12 -20.47 16.57 23.86
CA LYS A 12 -20.72 17.53 22.78
C LYS A 12 -19.43 18.29 22.53
N LEU A 13 -18.84 18.15 21.37
CA LEU A 13 -17.82 19.05 20.83
C LEU A 13 -18.41 19.88 19.71
N ILE A 14 -18.24 21.15 19.89
CA ILE A 14 -18.75 22.30 19.14
C ILE A 14 -18.05 22.38 17.78
N GLU A 15 -18.82 22.32 16.69
CA GLU A 15 -18.36 22.71 15.36
C GLU A 15 -18.18 24.23 15.32
N LYS A 16 -16.94 24.66 15.06
CA LYS A 16 -16.65 26.02 14.55
C LYS A 16 -16.14 25.89 13.11
N SER A 17 -17.00 26.24 12.19
CA SER A 17 -16.66 26.49 10.78
C SER A 17 -15.75 27.72 10.68
N ILE A 18 -14.53 27.54 10.18
CA ILE A 18 -13.66 28.65 9.75
C ILE A 18 -13.55 28.58 8.23
N ALA A 19 -14.17 29.55 7.57
CA ALA A 19 -13.98 29.82 6.16
C ALA A 19 -12.56 30.36 5.95
N VAL A 20 -11.72 29.62 5.21
CA VAL A 20 -10.39 30.10 4.80
C VAL A 20 -10.47 30.55 3.35
N SER A 21 -10.35 31.85 3.16
CA SER A 21 -10.22 32.51 1.86
C SER A 21 -8.88 32.12 1.20
N ALA A 22 -8.94 31.76 -0.08
CA ALA A 22 -7.77 31.51 -0.90
C ALA A 22 -6.90 32.76 -1.03
N ARG A 23 -5.67 32.72 -0.52
CA ARG A 23 -4.59 33.65 -0.86
C ARG A 23 -3.43 32.86 -1.46
N PRO A 24 -2.77 33.36 -2.51
CA PRO A 24 -1.63 32.67 -3.11
C PRO A 24 -0.45 32.73 -2.13
N TYR A 25 0.02 31.57 -1.70
CA TYR A 25 1.20 31.45 -0.85
C TYR A 25 2.46 31.67 -1.68
N MET A 26 3.10 32.79 -1.45
CA MET A 26 4.49 33.03 -1.80
C MET A 26 5.34 32.16 -0.86
N TYR A 27 5.97 31.11 -1.39
CA TYR A 27 6.85 30.22 -0.62
C TYR A 27 8.12 30.99 -0.23
N ILE A 28 8.21 31.38 1.02
CA ILE A 28 9.47 31.79 1.65
C ILE A 28 10.20 30.49 1.99
N LEU A 29 11.27 30.23 1.25
CA LEU A 29 12.18 29.10 1.45
C LEU A 29 12.93 29.31 2.78
N THR A 30 12.47 28.70 3.86
CA THR A 30 13.25 28.61 5.10
C THR A 30 14.12 27.35 5.01
N VAL A 31 15.32 27.51 4.51
CA VAL A 31 16.36 26.48 4.60
C VAL A 31 16.77 26.34 6.06
N MET A 32 16.20 25.38 6.76
CA MET A 32 16.62 25.03 8.11
C MET A 32 17.75 24.00 7.99
N LEU A 33 18.99 24.51 8.00
CA LEU A 33 20.20 23.69 8.07
C LEU A 33 20.28 23.04 9.46
N PHE A 34 19.87 21.77 9.59
CA PHE A 34 20.25 20.97 10.75
C PHE A 34 21.67 20.45 10.57
N LEU A 35 22.63 21.18 11.12
CA LEU A 35 23.96 20.66 11.36
C LEU A 35 23.90 19.70 12.56
N LEU A 36 23.65 18.41 12.31
CA LEU A 36 23.96 17.37 13.28
C LEU A 36 25.39 16.91 13.04
N SER A 37 26.33 17.70 13.55
CA SER A 37 27.70 17.23 13.81
C SER A 37 27.68 16.64 15.22
N CYS A 38 27.61 15.34 15.37
CA CYS A 38 27.92 14.66 16.60
C CYS A 38 29.10 13.71 16.34
N GLY A 39 30.27 14.19 16.55
CA GLY A 39 31.53 13.46 16.61
C GLY A 39 32.41 14.18 17.60
N SER A 40 32.30 13.82 18.89
CA SER A 40 33.24 14.24 19.90
C SER A 40 34.50 13.38 19.78
N ASP A 41 35.42 13.76 18.92
CA ASP A 41 36.80 13.35 19.04
C ASP A 41 37.59 14.50 19.71
N ASN A 42 37.73 14.40 21.02
CA ASN A 42 38.69 15.15 21.79
C ASN A 42 40.11 14.66 21.49
N ASN A 43 40.58 14.92 20.30
CA ASN A 43 41.99 14.97 19.95
C ASN A 43 42.18 16.18 19.05
N THR A 44 42.20 17.34 19.68
CA THR A 44 42.84 18.52 19.11
C THR A 44 44.35 18.21 19.01
N PRO A 45 44.91 18.06 17.80
CA PRO A 45 46.34 18.22 17.66
C PRO A 45 46.63 19.65 18.07
N THR A 46 47.44 19.84 19.10
CA THR A 46 48.04 21.14 19.43
C THR A 46 48.61 21.71 18.14
N GLU A 47 47.97 22.76 17.62
CA GLU A 47 48.50 23.54 16.53
C GLU A 47 49.88 24.10 17.00
N ASP A 48 50.92 23.61 16.35
CA ASP A 48 52.26 24.15 16.48
C ASP A 48 52.22 25.61 16.00
N LEU A 49 52.15 26.57 16.94
CA LEU A 49 52.17 28.01 16.71
C LEU A 49 53.59 28.49 16.35
N GLY A 50 54.34 27.69 15.59
CA GLY A 50 55.65 28.00 15.00
C GLY A 50 55.50 28.74 13.68
N ASN A 51 55.49 30.01 13.71
CA ASN A 51 55.94 31.02 12.77
C ASN A 51 56.20 30.55 11.31
N THR A 52 55.11 30.37 10.51
CA THR A 52 55.12 30.45 9.02
C THR A 52 53.69 30.77 8.58
N THR A 53 53.56 31.70 7.66
CA THR A 53 52.31 32.10 6.99
C THR A 53 51.64 30.90 6.28
N ASN A 54 50.89 30.10 7.04
CA ASN A 54 50.14 28.96 6.49
C ASN A 54 48.87 29.47 5.82
N HIS A 55 49.02 29.94 4.60
CA HIS A 55 47.91 30.23 3.71
C HIS A 55 47.47 28.93 3.06
N TYR A 56 46.18 28.64 3.15
CA TYR A 56 45.60 27.49 2.45
C TYR A 56 44.15 27.74 2.07
N LEU A 57 43.67 27.01 1.08
CA LEU A 57 42.29 26.98 0.69
C LEU A 57 41.58 25.79 1.31
N LYS A 58 40.29 25.94 1.55
CA LYS A 58 39.40 24.86 1.96
C LYS A 58 37.98 25.08 1.48
N LEU A 59 37.20 23.97 1.39
CA LEU A 59 35.76 23.98 1.19
C LEU A 59 35.03 24.00 2.50
N GLN A 60 33.84 24.64 2.53
CA GLN A 60 32.95 24.66 3.68
C GLN A 60 31.46 24.69 3.21
N PRO A 61 30.65 23.63 3.48
CA PRO A 61 31.06 22.36 4.08
C PRO A 61 32.04 21.59 3.20
N SER A 62 32.69 20.54 3.74
CA SER A 62 33.56 19.62 3.02
C SER A 62 33.15 18.17 3.33
N GLY A 63 33.64 17.20 2.55
CA GLY A 63 33.33 15.79 2.70
C GLY A 63 31.91 15.44 2.22
N LEU A 64 31.37 14.34 2.73
CA LEU A 64 30.07 13.81 2.33
C LEU A 64 28.91 14.59 2.99
N ASN A 65 28.04 15.12 2.15
CA ASN A 65 26.80 15.79 2.53
C ASN A 65 25.62 15.03 1.94
N VAL A 66 24.69 14.55 2.76
CA VAL A 66 23.47 13.87 2.31
C VAL A 66 22.41 14.94 2.07
N ILE A 67 21.99 15.05 0.81
CA ILE A 67 20.96 15.98 0.37
C ILE A 67 19.66 15.21 0.24
N LYS A 68 18.69 15.58 1.07
CA LYS A 68 17.35 15.01 1.04
C LYS A 68 16.36 16.05 0.52
N VAL A 69 15.75 15.77 -0.63
CA VAL A 69 14.84 16.69 -1.32
C VAL A 69 13.58 15.98 -1.80
N SER A 70 12.53 16.74 -2.04
CA SER A 70 11.34 16.20 -2.69
C SER A 70 11.60 15.88 -4.15
N CYS A 71 11.12 14.73 -4.62
CA CYS A 71 11.14 14.40 -6.05
C CYS A 71 10.25 15.30 -6.91
N LEU A 72 9.43 16.16 -6.28
CA LEU A 72 8.56 17.15 -6.95
C LEU A 72 9.25 18.48 -7.16
N GLU A 73 10.39 18.71 -6.53
CA GLU A 73 11.11 19.97 -6.60
C GLU A 73 11.80 20.11 -7.95
N GLU A 74 11.62 21.26 -8.59
CA GLU A 74 12.20 21.53 -9.91
C GLU A 74 13.52 22.26 -9.84
N ASN A 75 13.79 22.97 -8.74
CA ASN A 75 14.99 23.76 -8.56
C ASN A 75 15.53 23.59 -7.13
N PHE A 76 16.71 23.01 -7.03
CA PHE A 76 17.42 22.90 -5.77
C PHE A 76 18.80 23.57 -5.90
N VAL A 77 19.17 24.32 -4.86
CA VAL A 77 20.44 25.03 -4.77
C VAL A 77 21.16 24.59 -3.51
N PHE A 78 22.37 24.08 -3.66
CA PHE A 78 23.27 23.80 -2.55
C PHE A 78 24.40 24.84 -2.51
N PRO A 79 24.39 25.77 -1.57
CA PRO A 79 25.42 26.77 -1.39
C PRO A 79 26.60 26.18 -0.61
N PHE A 80 27.80 26.53 -1.01
CA PHE A 80 29.03 26.24 -0.28
C PHE A 80 30.05 27.36 -0.48
N GLN A 81 31.11 27.37 0.32
CA GLN A 81 32.12 28.41 0.32
C GLN A 81 33.49 27.82 0.03
N VAL A 82 34.26 28.49 -0.79
CA VAL A 82 35.70 28.32 -0.86
C VAL A 82 36.34 29.40 0.03
N LYS A 83 37.10 28.97 1.04
CA LYS A 83 37.71 29.87 2.02
C LYS A 83 39.22 29.87 1.92
N MET A 84 39.81 31.04 1.97
CA MET A 84 41.26 31.25 2.13
C MET A 84 41.51 31.53 3.60
N ILE A 85 42.33 30.73 4.23
CA ILE A 85 42.73 30.84 5.63
C ILE A 85 44.16 31.34 5.71
N GLY A 86 44.44 32.19 6.67
CA GLY A 86 45.74 32.86 6.85
C GLY A 86 45.67 34.36 6.58
N ASN A 87 46.81 35.02 6.46
CA ASN A 87 46.84 36.46 6.17
C ASN A 87 46.30 36.73 4.76
N LYS A 88 45.55 37.79 4.59
CA LYS A 88 45.05 38.21 3.27
C LYS A 88 46.24 38.44 2.34
N THR A 89 46.20 37.89 1.17
CA THR A 89 47.20 38.15 0.17
C THR A 89 46.95 39.51 -0.49
N ASN A 90 48.01 40.20 -0.84
CA ASN A 90 47.92 41.43 -1.66
C ASN A 90 47.95 41.09 -3.16
N GLN A 91 47.70 39.81 -3.51
CA GLN A 91 47.70 39.29 -4.87
C GLN A 91 46.41 38.48 -5.10
N ARG A 92 45.98 38.49 -6.35
CA ARG A 92 44.88 37.64 -6.80
C ARG A 92 45.30 36.19 -6.75
N VAL A 93 44.46 35.33 -6.19
CA VAL A 93 44.66 33.87 -6.08
C VAL A 93 43.56 33.15 -6.82
N LYS A 94 43.93 32.15 -7.64
CA LYS A 94 43.02 31.32 -8.41
C LYS A 94 42.98 29.88 -7.90
N ALA A 95 41.80 29.29 -7.97
CA ALA A 95 41.57 27.88 -7.71
C ALA A 95 40.54 27.32 -8.70
N GLN A 96 40.55 26.01 -8.88
CA GLN A 96 39.63 25.29 -9.76
C GLN A 96 38.81 24.30 -8.97
N LEU A 97 37.54 24.22 -9.30
CA LEU A 97 36.62 23.17 -8.87
C LEU A 97 36.47 22.16 -10.00
N ASN A 98 37.01 20.98 -9.81
CA ASN A 98 36.98 19.90 -10.78
C ASN A 98 35.97 18.84 -10.33
N THR A 99 35.29 18.21 -11.26
CA THR A 99 34.50 17.01 -11.00
C THR A 99 35.40 15.80 -10.87
N TRP A 100 35.04 14.84 -10.01
CA TRP A 100 35.76 13.56 -10.00
C TRP A 100 35.64 12.83 -11.34
N ASN A 101 36.62 12.00 -11.60
CA ASN A 101 36.60 11.01 -12.68
C ASN A 101 36.13 9.65 -12.15
N GLU A 102 35.94 8.68 -13.05
CA GLU A 102 35.45 7.33 -12.71
C GLU A 102 36.43 6.54 -11.81
N ASP A 103 37.74 6.79 -11.89
CA ASP A 103 38.74 6.10 -11.05
C ASP A 103 38.67 6.61 -9.59
N GLU A 104 38.49 7.92 -9.39
CA GLU A 104 38.29 8.54 -8.08
C GLU A 104 37.00 8.00 -7.43
N LEU A 105 35.90 7.95 -8.19
CA LEU A 105 34.63 7.37 -7.72
C LEU A 105 34.79 5.89 -7.34
N LYS A 106 35.46 5.10 -8.19
CA LYS A 106 35.69 3.67 -7.95
C LYS A 106 36.50 3.44 -6.69
N ALA A 107 37.53 4.24 -6.47
CA ALA A 107 38.36 4.19 -5.26
C ALA A 107 37.52 4.51 -4.02
N TYR A 108 36.68 5.54 -4.09
CA TYR A 108 35.74 5.91 -3.01
C TYR A 108 34.72 4.80 -2.72
N ASN A 109 34.01 4.30 -3.74
CA ASN A 109 33.03 3.24 -3.58
C ASN A 109 33.64 1.98 -2.97
N ASN A 110 34.85 1.60 -3.35
CA ASN A 110 35.55 0.45 -2.79
C ASN A 110 35.89 0.66 -1.30
N LYS A 111 36.37 1.85 -0.96
CA LYS A 111 36.77 2.21 0.40
C LYS A 111 35.54 2.30 1.35
N GLU A 112 34.50 3.01 0.94
CA GLU A 112 33.33 3.30 1.77
C GLU A 112 32.22 2.23 1.65
N LYS A 113 32.40 1.20 0.78
CA LYS A 113 31.44 0.12 0.52
C LYS A 113 30.11 0.64 -0.02
N THR A 114 30.18 1.62 -0.90
CA THR A 114 29.03 2.23 -1.58
C THR A 114 28.98 1.82 -3.06
N SER A 115 27.91 2.20 -3.77
CA SER A 115 27.69 1.92 -5.20
C SER A 115 27.21 3.17 -5.96
N TYR A 116 27.72 4.33 -5.58
CA TYR A 116 27.37 5.57 -6.24
C TYR A 116 27.78 5.59 -7.71
N THR A 117 27.03 6.38 -8.48
CA THR A 117 27.36 6.76 -9.87
C THR A 117 27.47 8.28 -9.92
N LEU A 118 28.43 8.82 -10.66
CA LEU A 118 28.54 10.27 -10.84
C LEU A 118 27.31 10.81 -11.56
N LEU A 119 26.74 11.90 -11.01
CA LEU A 119 25.64 12.59 -11.69
C LEU A 119 26.19 13.23 -12.97
N PRO A 120 25.59 12.94 -14.16
CA PRO A 120 26.03 13.56 -15.42
C PRO A 120 26.02 15.09 -15.33
N SER A 121 27.06 15.72 -15.86
CA SER A 121 27.20 17.18 -15.87
C SER A 121 26.08 17.93 -16.57
N SER A 122 25.30 17.24 -17.41
CA SER A 122 24.10 17.79 -18.04
C SER A 122 22.89 17.95 -17.08
N LEU A 123 22.94 17.33 -15.88
CA LEU A 123 21.86 17.35 -14.90
C LEU A 123 22.10 18.30 -13.73
N TYR A 124 23.26 18.95 -13.65
CA TYR A 124 23.56 19.97 -12.66
C TYR A 124 24.44 21.08 -13.24
N SER A 125 24.56 22.19 -12.52
CA SER A 125 25.47 23.30 -12.87
C SER A 125 26.12 23.86 -11.63
N LEU A 126 27.31 24.44 -11.82
CA LEU A 126 28.02 25.25 -10.84
C LEU A 126 27.89 26.71 -11.22
N THR A 127 27.78 27.61 -10.23
CA THR A 127 27.85 29.05 -10.53
C THR A 127 29.20 29.49 -11.04
N SER A 128 30.27 28.80 -10.63
CA SER A 128 31.61 28.95 -11.18
C SER A 128 32.43 27.68 -10.97
N THR A 129 33.24 27.32 -11.95
CA THR A 129 34.29 26.29 -11.86
C THR A 129 35.67 26.90 -11.56
N GLU A 130 35.90 28.17 -11.90
CA GLU A 130 37.08 28.94 -11.49
C GLU A 130 36.72 29.87 -10.33
N VAL A 131 37.48 29.78 -9.27
CA VAL A 131 37.32 30.60 -8.06
C VAL A 131 38.47 31.58 -7.99
N SER A 132 38.16 32.86 -7.99
CA SER A 132 39.20 33.94 -7.91
C SER A 132 39.03 34.73 -6.62
N PHE A 133 40.07 34.83 -5.86
CA PHE A 133 40.15 35.69 -4.68
C PHE A 133 40.83 37.01 -5.09
N GLU A 134 40.08 38.09 -5.11
CA GLU A 134 40.60 39.42 -5.28
C GLU A 134 41.29 39.88 -4.01
N GLU A 135 42.06 40.98 -4.08
CA GLU A 135 42.74 41.56 -2.91
C GLU A 135 41.77 41.80 -1.76
N GLY A 136 42.13 41.28 -0.59
CA GLY A 136 41.31 41.41 0.60
C GLY A 136 40.09 40.48 0.71
N ILE A 137 39.79 39.70 -0.31
CA ILE A 137 38.72 38.70 -0.29
C ILE A 137 39.25 37.36 0.24
N SER A 138 38.57 36.76 1.20
CA SER A 138 38.94 35.48 1.79
C SER A 138 37.85 34.43 1.69
N ILE A 139 36.69 34.78 1.15
CA ILE A 139 35.54 33.89 1.01
C ILE A 139 34.92 34.12 -0.37
N VAL A 140 34.69 33.03 -1.10
CA VAL A 140 33.94 33.05 -2.36
C VAL A 140 32.81 32.02 -2.25
N ASP A 141 31.57 32.50 -2.45
CA ASP A 141 30.40 31.66 -2.48
C ASP A 141 30.23 30.97 -3.83
N VAL A 142 29.92 29.70 -3.80
CA VAL A 142 29.65 28.87 -4.98
C VAL A 142 28.35 28.07 -4.72
N GLU A 143 27.62 27.82 -5.79
CA GLU A 143 26.37 27.04 -5.71
C GLU A 143 26.39 25.89 -6.69
N VAL A 144 25.93 24.73 -6.22
CA VAL A 144 25.49 23.62 -7.07
C VAL A 144 24.00 23.74 -7.29
N LYS A 145 23.55 23.70 -8.55
CA LYS A 145 22.12 23.77 -8.91
C LYS A 145 21.72 22.54 -9.71
N PHE A 146 20.61 21.94 -9.37
CA PHE A 146 20.04 20.82 -10.14
C PHE A 146 18.52 20.79 -10.04
N ASN A 147 17.88 20.00 -10.94
CA ASN A 147 16.45 19.76 -10.90
C ASN A 147 16.19 18.37 -10.25
N PRO A 148 15.71 18.31 -8.99
CA PRO A 148 15.47 17.05 -8.29
C PRO A 148 14.52 16.10 -9.03
N SER A 149 13.46 16.62 -9.64
CA SER A 149 12.49 15.80 -10.40
C SER A 149 13.14 15.06 -11.57
N LYS A 150 14.02 15.75 -12.33
CA LYS A 150 14.75 15.13 -13.45
C LYS A 150 15.78 14.11 -12.97
N VAL A 151 16.53 14.44 -11.91
CA VAL A 151 17.52 13.53 -11.34
C VAL A 151 16.86 12.29 -10.77
N PHE A 152 15.73 12.44 -10.05
CA PHE A 152 14.96 11.33 -9.52
C PHE A 152 14.44 10.40 -10.62
N ALA A 153 13.87 10.95 -11.69
CA ALA A 153 13.38 10.17 -12.82
C ALA A 153 14.48 9.33 -13.48
N GLU A 154 15.67 9.92 -13.67
CA GLU A 154 16.84 9.20 -14.24
C GLU A 154 17.39 8.15 -13.28
N SER A 155 17.55 8.49 -12.00
CA SER A 155 18.03 7.58 -10.96
C SER A 155 17.14 6.33 -10.86
N ARG A 156 15.83 6.53 -10.83
CA ARG A 156 14.85 5.46 -10.73
C ARG A 156 14.83 4.56 -11.97
N LYS A 157 14.87 5.14 -13.17
CA LYS A 157 14.89 4.39 -14.44
C LYS A 157 16.09 3.45 -14.53
N LYS A 158 17.21 3.82 -13.92
CA LYS A 158 18.47 3.05 -13.96
C LYS A 158 18.70 2.23 -12.69
N GLY A 159 17.92 2.47 -11.60
CA GLY A 159 18.12 1.82 -10.30
C GLY A 159 19.45 2.19 -9.63
N ILE A 160 19.89 3.45 -9.76
CA ILE A 160 21.21 3.93 -9.30
C ILE A 160 21.06 5.10 -8.31
N GLU A 161 22.07 5.25 -7.45
CA GLU A 161 22.22 6.40 -6.55
C GLU A 161 23.27 7.34 -7.10
N TYR A 162 22.90 8.60 -7.28
CA TYR A 162 23.81 9.61 -7.83
C TYR A 162 24.60 10.34 -6.74
N LEU A 163 25.86 10.62 -7.08
CA LEU A 163 26.78 11.46 -6.32
C LEU A 163 27.25 12.64 -7.20
N ILE A 164 27.19 13.87 -6.67
CA ILE A 164 27.94 15.00 -7.22
C ILE A 164 29.22 15.10 -6.41
N ALA A 165 30.38 14.96 -7.05
CA ALA A 165 31.66 14.99 -6.38
C ALA A 165 32.55 16.06 -7.00
N LEU A 166 32.99 17.00 -6.19
CA LEU A 166 33.81 18.14 -6.57
C LEU A 166 35.12 18.16 -5.77
N LYS A 167 36.20 18.50 -6.42
CA LYS A 167 37.53 18.65 -5.82
C LYS A 167 38.09 20.03 -6.10
N LEU A 168 38.54 20.69 -5.04
CA LEU A 168 39.24 21.97 -5.11
C LEU A 168 40.71 21.75 -5.34
N THR A 169 41.28 22.41 -6.37
CA THR A 169 42.72 22.41 -6.66
C THR A 169 43.21 23.83 -6.90
N SER A 170 44.45 24.08 -6.60
CA SER A 170 45.15 25.34 -6.96
C SER A 170 46.65 25.09 -7.18
N ASN A 171 47.22 25.77 -8.17
CA ASN A 171 48.65 25.76 -8.43
C ASN A 171 49.38 26.92 -7.70
N GLU A 172 48.63 27.83 -7.11
CA GLU A 172 49.15 29.06 -6.51
C GLU A 172 49.20 28.98 -4.97
N ILE A 173 48.34 28.19 -4.37
CA ILE A 173 48.22 28.05 -2.92
C ILE A 173 47.84 26.63 -2.53
N ARG A 174 48.36 26.15 -1.41
CA ARG A 174 47.99 24.81 -0.90
C ARG A 174 46.49 24.71 -0.63
N VAL A 175 45.87 23.58 -0.99
CA VAL A 175 44.54 23.21 -0.54
C VAL A 175 44.67 22.24 0.66
N ARG A 176 43.90 22.44 1.69
CA ARG A 176 43.95 21.64 2.94
C ARG A 176 43.37 20.23 2.68
N ASP A 177 44.18 19.21 2.96
CA ASP A 177 43.76 17.80 2.89
C ASP A 177 42.50 17.54 3.67
N ARG A 178 41.60 16.67 3.19
CA ARG A 178 40.29 16.33 3.76
C ARG A 178 39.27 17.48 3.79
N GLN A 179 39.64 18.67 3.34
CA GLN A 179 38.75 19.81 3.15
C GLN A 179 38.80 20.33 1.71
N ASP A 180 39.34 19.53 0.82
CA ASP A 180 39.52 19.78 -0.61
C ASP A 180 38.39 19.19 -1.47
N GLU A 181 37.50 18.39 -0.86
CA GLU A 181 36.40 17.70 -1.57
C GLU A 181 35.05 18.00 -0.96
N ILE A 182 34.01 18.09 -1.80
CA ILE A 182 32.61 18.15 -1.43
C ILE A 182 31.85 17.10 -2.22
N LEU A 183 31.16 16.22 -1.50
CA LEU A 183 30.42 15.11 -2.04
C LEU A 183 28.95 15.29 -1.66
N LEU A 184 28.06 15.34 -2.65
CA LEU A 184 26.63 15.47 -2.43
C LEU A 184 25.96 14.15 -2.83
N SER A 185 25.57 13.35 -1.84
CA SER A 185 24.75 12.16 -2.04
C SER A 185 23.29 12.57 -2.07
N LEU A 186 22.59 12.22 -3.17
CA LEU A 186 21.22 12.67 -3.43
C LEU A 186 20.21 11.61 -2.99
N SER A 187 19.36 11.97 -2.04
CA SER A 187 18.24 11.17 -1.55
C SER A 187 16.93 11.91 -1.80
N PHE A 188 15.86 11.16 -2.12
CA PHE A 188 14.59 11.75 -2.51
C PHE A 188 13.44 11.30 -1.62
N ASP A 189 12.62 12.25 -1.20
CA ASP A 189 11.28 11.98 -0.68
C ASP A 189 10.31 11.90 -1.86
N TYR A 190 9.56 10.81 -1.96
CA TYR A 190 8.62 10.56 -3.05
C TYR A 190 7.31 9.92 -2.54
N PRO A 191 6.19 10.15 -3.24
CA PRO A 191 4.93 9.50 -2.91
C PRO A 191 5.01 7.99 -3.16
N THR A 192 4.42 7.23 -2.25
CA THR A 192 4.29 5.78 -2.40
C THR A 192 2.84 5.34 -2.28
N VAL A 193 2.42 4.38 -3.09
CA VAL A 193 1.10 3.75 -2.99
C VAL A 193 1.22 2.29 -2.60
N GLY A 194 0.24 1.79 -1.86
CA GLY A 194 0.21 0.40 -1.44
C GLY A 194 -1.18 -0.01 -0.97
N PHE A 195 -1.44 -1.30 -0.94
CA PHE A 195 -2.71 -1.82 -0.43
C PHE A 195 -2.95 -1.38 1.01
N ALA A 196 -4.20 -1.03 1.33
CA ALA A 196 -4.61 -0.71 2.69
C ALA A 196 -4.62 -1.95 3.60
N THR A 197 -4.81 -3.15 3.00
CA THR A 197 -4.81 -4.44 3.70
C THR A 197 -4.04 -5.48 2.91
N SER A 198 -3.40 -6.43 3.59
CA SER A 198 -2.67 -7.53 2.96
C SER A 198 -3.57 -8.70 2.54
N ALA A 199 -4.82 -8.73 2.98
CA ALA A 199 -5.77 -9.75 2.58
C ALA A 199 -7.22 -9.25 2.71
N LYS A 200 -8.12 -9.85 1.88
CA LYS A 200 -9.57 -9.63 1.93
C LYS A 200 -10.30 -10.94 1.69
N GLU A 201 -11.32 -11.22 2.51
CA GLU A 201 -12.15 -12.40 2.37
C GLU A 201 -13.37 -12.09 1.50
N ILE A 202 -13.67 -13.00 0.58
CA ILE A 202 -14.75 -12.86 -0.40
C ILE A 202 -15.62 -14.10 -0.37
N SER A 203 -16.91 -13.90 -0.04
CA SER A 203 -17.92 -14.94 -0.04
C SER A 203 -18.54 -15.10 -1.42
N MET A 204 -18.46 -16.29 -1.99
CA MET A 204 -19.09 -16.63 -3.28
C MET A 204 -20.59 -16.87 -3.14
N ASN A 205 -21.36 -15.85 -2.84
CA ASN A 205 -22.81 -15.93 -2.66
C ASN A 205 -23.61 -15.51 -3.91
N LYS A 206 -22.96 -14.99 -4.94
CA LYS A 206 -23.56 -14.56 -6.22
C LYS A 206 -22.69 -15.00 -7.40
N ASP A 207 -23.23 -14.95 -8.60
CA ASP A 207 -22.49 -15.29 -9.83
C ASP A 207 -21.42 -14.23 -10.19
N LEU A 208 -21.69 -12.96 -9.88
CA LEU A 208 -20.75 -11.85 -10.02
C LEU A 208 -20.64 -11.12 -8.68
N ILE A 209 -19.42 -11.01 -8.18
CA ILE A 209 -19.13 -10.39 -6.88
C ILE A 209 -18.19 -9.23 -7.10
N PRO A 210 -18.69 -7.97 -7.07
CA PRO A 210 -17.83 -6.79 -7.09
C PRO A 210 -17.10 -6.68 -5.75
N VAL A 211 -15.80 -6.38 -5.82
CA VAL A 211 -14.91 -6.26 -4.67
C VAL A 211 -14.15 -4.96 -4.78
N ASP A 212 -14.33 -4.07 -3.82
CA ASP A 212 -13.57 -2.85 -3.73
C ASP A 212 -12.22 -3.14 -3.05
N ILE A 213 -11.13 -2.72 -3.67
CA ILE A 213 -9.76 -2.87 -3.16
C ILE A 213 -9.23 -1.50 -2.80
N ASP A 214 -9.03 -1.28 -1.51
CA ASP A 214 -8.58 0.00 -0.98
C ASP A 214 -7.07 0.12 -1.05
N VAL A 215 -6.61 1.28 -1.52
CA VAL A 215 -5.21 1.63 -1.67
C VAL A 215 -4.94 2.97 -0.99
N THR A 216 -3.80 3.07 -0.34
CA THR A 216 -3.37 4.28 0.36
C THR A 216 -2.14 4.88 -0.30
N LEU A 217 -2.10 6.20 -0.33
CA LEU A 217 -0.92 6.98 -0.72
C LEU A 217 -0.27 7.55 0.54
N ASP A 218 1.03 7.32 0.70
CA ASP A 218 1.87 7.95 1.72
C ASP A 218 2.92 8.82 1.03
N TYR A 219 2.93 10.09 1.39
CA TYR A 219 3.93 11.05 0.95
C TYR A 219 4.32 11.97 2.09
N LYS A 220 5.61 12.01 2.37
CA LYS A 220 6.20 12.88 3.39
C LYS A 220 7.43 13.55 2.82
N VAL A 221 7.56 14.84 3.08
CA VAL A 221 8.76 15.62 2.80
C VAL A 221 9.39 15.99 4.13
N ASN A 222 10.62 15.54 4.36
CA ASN A 222 11.32 15.71 5.64
C ASN A 222 10.50 15.22 6.84
N GLY A 223 9.76 14.10 6.65
CA GLY A 223 8.90 13.51 7.68
C GLY A 223 7.53 14.18 7.85
N ILE A 224 7.26 15.29 7.17
CA ILE A 224 5.99 16.02 7.25
C ILE A 224 5.04 15.49 6.17
N PRO A 225 3.81 15.03 6.53
CA PRO A 225 2.82 14.62 5.56
C PRO A 225 2.55 15.72 4.53
N THR A 226 2.66 15.39 3.27
CA THR A 226 2.57 16.32 2.15
C THR A 226 1.52 15.81 1.16
N ALA A 227 0.73 16.73 0.60
CA ALA A 227 -0.24 16.38 -0.42
C ALA A 227 0.46 16.04 -1.75
N ASN A 228 0.03 14.94 -2.38
CA ASN A 228 0.41 14.65 -3.74
C ASN A 228 -0.34 15.59 -4.70
N PRO A 229 0.32 16.35 -5.57
CA PRO A 229 -0.37 17.31 -6.45
C PRO A 229 -0.94 16.68 -7.72
N TRP A 230 -0.59 15.43 -8.04
CA TRP A 230 -0.92 14.82 -9.32
C TRP A 230 -2.17 13.94 -9.30
N ASP A 231 -2.93 13.99 -10.39
CA ASP A 231 -3.84 12.91 -10.79
C ASP A 231 -3.00 11.76 -11.36
N PHE A 232 -3.32 10.54 -10.99
CA PHE A 232 -2.65 9.35 -11.55
C PHE A 232 -3.52 8.10 -11.40
N THR A 233 -3.16 7.06 -12.14
CA THR A 233 -3.78 5.75 -12.06
C THR A 233 -2.75 4.67 -11.77
N CYS A 234 -3.18 3.59 -11.10
CA CYS A 234 -2.43 2.35 -10.95
C CYS A 234 -3.29 1.17 -11.37
N GLN A 235 -2.71 0.17 -12.00
CA GLN A 235 -3.41 -1.05 -12.38
C GLN A 235 -3.25 -2.13 -11.32
N PHE A 236 -4.26 -3.01 -11.17
CA PHE A 236 -4.07 -4.28 -10.50
C PHE A 236 -3.44 -5.26 -11.46
N ILE A 237 -2.49 -6.03 -10.98
CA ILE A 237 -1.90 -7.13 -11.72
C ILE A 237 -1.88 -8.41 -10.88
N VAL A 238 -1.96 -9.55 -11.53
CA VAL A 238 -1.66 -10.85 -10.94
C VAL A 238 -0.19 -11.15 -11.23
N PRO A 239 0.65 -11.34 -10.20
CA PRO A 239 2.08 -11.60 -10.42
C PRO A 239 2.31 -12.86 -11.27
N SER A 240 3.35 -12.85 -12.07
CA SER A 240 3.71 -14.02 -12.91
C SER A 240 4.03 -15.27 -12.09
N ASN A 241 4.48 -15.12 -10.85
CA ASN A 241 4.74 -16.19 -9.87
C ASN A 241 3.55 -16.45 -8.93
N ALA A 242 2.31 -16.17 -9.34
CA ALA A 242 1.12 -16.31 -8.50
C ALA A 242 0.94 -17.73 -7.93
N GLU A 243 1.27 -18.78 -8.68
CA GLU A 243 1.21 -20.17 -8.20
C GLU A 243 2.17 -20.41 -7.04
N GLU A 244 3.40 -19.89 -7.13
CA GLU A 244 4.40 -19.97 -6.08
C GLU A 244 3.94 -19.22 -4.82
N LEU A 245 3.40 -18.02 -4.97
CA LEU A 245 2.83 -17.22 -3.87
C LEU A 245 1.68 -17.94 -3.16
N VAL A 246 0.81 -18.65 -3.90
CA VAL A 246 -0.25 -19.48 -3.31
C VAL A 246 0.33 -20.67 -2.55
N ALA A 247 1.34 -21.33 -3.09
CA ALA A 247 2.01 -22.45 -2.42
C ALA A 247 2.71 -22.00 -1.13
N GLU A 248 3.41 -20.87 -1.16
CA GLU A 248 4.03 -20.25 0.03
C GLU A 248 3.00 -19.86 1.08
N TYR A 249 1.89 -19.25 0.65
CA TYR A 249 0.79 -18.88 1.55
C TYR A 249 0.22 -20.15 2.23
N ASN A 250 -0.07 -21.19 1.46
CA ASN A 250 -0.58 -22.45 2.00
C ASN A 250 0.38 -23.09 3.02
N LYS A 251 1.68 -23.06 2.74
CA LYS A 251 2.71 -23.55 3.66
C LYS A 251 2.76 -22.72 4.95
N ALA A 252 2.75 -21.38 4.84
CA ALA A 252 2.86 -20.48 5.98
C ALA A 252 1.65 -20.56 6.92
N TYR A 253 0.44 -20.67 6.35
CA TYR A 253 -0.81 -20.65 7.10
C TYR A 253 -1.46 -22.03 7.27
N LYS A 254 -0.81 -23.12 6.85
CA LYS A 254 -1.34 -24.49 6.84
C LYS A 254 -2.70 -24.56 6.15
N ALA A 255 -2.84 -23.88 5.06
CA ALA A 255 -4.05 -23.77 4.26
C ALA A 255 -3.98 -24.68 3.00
N SER A 256 -5.08 -24.74 2.23
CA SER A 256 -5.21 -25.54 1.01
C SER A 256 -5.93 -24.78 -0.09
N TYR A 257 -5.55 -23.53 -0.31
CA TYR A 257 -6.10 -22.71 -1.40
C TYR A 257 -5.56 -23.19 -2.75
N GLN A 258 -6.40 -23.07 -3.79
CA GLN A 258 -5.98 -23.14 -5.19
C GLN A 258 -5.86 -21.74 -5.77
N LEU A 259 -5.00 -21.55 -6.77
CA LEU A 259 -4.95 -20.28 -7.50
C LEU A 259 -6.27 -20.07 -8.24
N LEU A 260 -6.85 -18.88 -8.11
CA LEU A 260 -8.06 -18.52 -8.86
C LEU A 260 -7.75 -18.40 -10.35
N SER A 261 -8.51 -19.11 -11.20
CA SER A 261 -8.32 -19.10 -12.66
C SER A 261 -8.56 -17.71 -13.26
N GLY A 262 -7.83 -17.34 -14.31
CA GLY A 262 -7.98 -16.08 -15.02
C GLY A 262 -9.37 -15.83 -15.61
N SER A 263 -10.15 -16.89 -15.91
CA SER A 263 -11.55 -16.77 -16.34
C SER A 263 -12.50 -16.33 -15.22
N ASN A 264 -12.10 -16.48 -13.97
CA ASN A 264 -12.94 -16.25 -12.79
C ASN A 264 -12.76 -14.89 -12.14
N TYR A 265 -12.02 -13.98 -12.74
CA TYR A 265 -11.93 -12.60 -12.27
C TYR A 265 -11.83 -11.59 -13.42
N ASP A 266 -12.08 -10.36 -13.08
CA ASP A 266 -11.86 -9.18 -13.91
C ASP A 266 -11.24 -8.11 -13.03
N LEU A 267 -10.06 -7.64 -13.38
CA LEU A 267 -9.30 -6.66 -12.59
C LEU A 267 -9.82 -5.23 -12.73
N GLY A 268 -10.76 -5.00 -13.66
CA GLY A 268 -11.37 -3.69 -13.90
C GLY A 268 -10.38 -2.66 -14.45
N GLU A 269 -10.71 -1.39 -14.25
CA GLU A 269 -9.94 -0.25 -14.78
C GLU A 269 -8.76 0.15 -13.87
N GLY A 270 -8.57 -0.54 -12.75
CA GLY A 270 -7.57 -0.18 -11.75
C GLY A 270 -8.06 0.88 -10.77
N ILE A 271 -7.15 1.72 -10.32
CA ILE A 271 -7.38 2.73 -9.27
C ILE A 271 -7.03 4.09 -9.83
N SER A 272 -7.87 5.09 -9.56
CA SER A 272 -7.61 6.49 -9.91
C SER A 272 -7.51 7.32 -8.63
N PHE A 273 -6.44 8.10 -8.52
CA PHE A 273 -6.23 9.11 -7.50
C PHE A 273 -6.35 10.51 -8.09
N LYS A 274 -6.98 11.40 -7.37
CA LYS A 274 -6.95 12.84 -7.66
C LYS A 274 -5.88 13.52 -6.82
N GLY A 275 -5.38 14.66 -7.30
CA GLY A 275 -4.46 15.48 -6.52
C GLY A 275 -5.04 15.79 -5.14
N GLY A 276 -4.21 15.62 -4.10
CA GLY A 276 -4.60 15.78 -2.70
C GLY A 276 -5.19 14.54 -2.03
N GLU A 277 -5.60 13.51 -2.78
CA GLU A 277 -6.12 12.28 -2.19
C GLU A 277 -5.02 11.42 -1.60
N THR A 278 -5.32 10.83 -0.44
CA THR A 278 -4.44 9.89 0.27
C THR A 278 -4.99 8.46 0.27
N LYS A 279 -6.21 8.26 -0.24
CA LYS A 279 -6.89 6.97 -0.34
C LYS A 279 -7.74 6.94 -1.60
N ALA A 280 -7.78 5.78 -2.24
CA ALA A 280 -8.68 5.49 -3.36
C ALA A 280 -9.02 4.00 -3.36
N SER A 281 -10.08 3.63 -4.07
CA SER A 281 -10.51 2.24 -4.22
C SER A 281 -10.65 1.90 -5.69
N GLY A 282 -10.14 0.75 -6.09
CA GLY A 282 -10.40 0.15 -7.40
C GLY A 282 -11.36 -1.02 -7.26
N LYS A 283 -12.14 -1.28 -8.28
CA LYS A 283 -13.12 -2.37 -8.28
C LYS A 283 -12.64 -3.52 -9.17
N ILE A 284 -12.63 -4.71 -8.61
CA ILE A 284 -12.47 -5.97 -9.35
C ILE A 284 -13.77 -6.77 -9.26
N THR A 285 -13.96 -7.73 -10.17
CA THR A 285 -15.14 -8.61 -10.15
C THR A 285 -14.69 -10.06 -10.12
N ILE A 286 -15.18 -10.83 -9.15
CA ILE A 286 -15.02 -12.28 -9.11
C ILE A 286 -16.21 -12.92 -9.81
N LYS A 287 -15.93 -13.85 -10.73
CA LYS A 287 -16.92 -14.60 -11.55
C LYS A 287 -16.97 -16.02 -11.04
N ARG A 288 -18.15 -16.48 -10.64
CA ARG A 288 -18.35 -17.81 -10.04
C ARG A 288 -18.42 -18.94 -11.06
N ASP A 289 -18.68 -18.63 -12.32
CA ASP A 289 -18.93 -19.65 -13.34
C ASP A 289 -17.78 -20.68 -13.45
N GLY A 290 -18.14 -21.98 -13.49
CA GLY A 290 -17.18 -23.07 -13.59
C GLY A 290 -16.31 -23.33 -12.35
N MET A 291 -16.48 -22.58 -11.24
CA MET A 291 -15.68 -22.79 -10.02
C MET A 291 -16.11 -24.05 -9.27
N ALA A 292 -15.15 -24.87 -8.88
CA ALA A 292 -15.35 -26.00 -7.98
C ALA A 292 -15.66 -25.55 -6.53
N VAL A 293 -16.06 -26.52 -5.68
CA VAL A 293 -16.35 -26.27 -4.25
C VAL A 293 -15.05 -26.31 -3.43
N VAL A 294 -14.12 -25.41 -3.72
CA VAL A 294 -12.86 -25.27 -3.00
C VAL A 294 -12.59 -23.81 -2.69
N ASN A 295 -11.63 -23.55 -1.81
CA ASN A 295 -11.18 -22.20 -1.51
C ASN A 295 -10.09 -21.79 -2.50
N TYR A 296 -10.22 -20.59 -3.03
CA TYR A 296 -9.26 -20.02 -3.98
C TYR A 296 -8.55 -18.81 -3.37
N LEU A 297 -7.33 -18.59 -3.82
CA LEU A 297 -6.53 -17.43 -3.47
C LEU A 297 -6.14 -16.70 -4.75
N LEU A 298 -6.34 -15.38 -4.78
CA LEU A 298 -5.87 -14.52 -5.86
C LEU A 298 -4.86 -13.53 -5.28
N PRO A 299 -3.56 -13.70 -5.54
CA PRO A 299 -2.56 -12.70 -5.21
C PRO A 299 -2.71 -11.50 -6.15
N LEU A 300 -2.81 -10.30 -5.58
CA LEU A 300 -2.82 -9.05 -6.32
C LEU A 300 -1.58 -8.23 -5.98
N GLN A 301 -1.01 -7.60 -6.98
CA GLN A 301 0.05 -6.60 -6.88
C GLN A 301 -0.40 -5.32 -7.56
N LEU A 302 0.13 -4.17 -7.13
CA LEU A 302 -0.02 -2.93 -7.86
C LEU A 302 1.01 -2.89 -8.99
N GLY A 303 0.54 -2.62 -10.18
CA GLY A 303 1.38 -2.32 -11.35
C GLY A 303 1.97 -0.91 -11.26
N GLU A 304 2.73 -0.54 -12.29
CA GLU A 304 3.30 0.80 -12.36
C GLU A 304 2.22 1.88 -12.38
N CYS A 305 2.50 3.00 -11.71
CA CYS A 305 1.65 4.17 -11.74
C CYS A 305 1.83 4.92 -13.07
N SER A 306 0.75 5.57 -13.54
CA SER A 306 0.81 6.42 -14.75
C SER A 306 1.74 7.64 -14.58
N ASN A 307 2.08 8.01 -13.34
CA ASN A 307 3.06 9.03 -13.02
C ASN A 307 4.34 8.39 -12.46
N ASN A 308 5.46 8.59 -13.15
CA ASN A 308 6.76 8.03 -12.79
C ASN A 308 7.34 8.57 -11.45
N GLY A 309 6.82 9.67 -10.93
CA GLY A 309 7.19 10.22 -9.62
C GLY A 309 6.60 9.45 -8.44
N ILE A 310 5.65 8.52 -8.69
CA ILE A 310 4.95 7.75 -7.67
C ILE A 310 5.40 6.28 -7.71
N ILE A 311 5.74 5.74 -6.57
CA ILE A 311 6.24 4.36 -6.46
C ILE A 311 5.18 3.46 -5.84
N CYS A 312 4.89 2.33 -6.50
CA CYS A 312 4.13 1.26 -5.88
C CYS A 312 5.00 0.55 -4.84
N ARG A 313 4.52 0.51 -3.58
CA ARG A 313 5.18 -0.28 -2.54
C ARG A 313 5.10 -1.76 -2.90
N GLU A 314 6.19 -2.45 -2.69
CA GLU A 314 6.18 -3.90 -2.77
C GLU A 314 5.17 -4.48 -1.76
N GLY A 315 4.42 -5.47 -2.19
CA GLY A 315 3.43 -6.13 -1.34
C GLY A 315 2.32 -6.79 -2.15
N ILE A 316 1.78 -7.84 -1.56
CA ILE A 316 0.70 -8.63 -2.14
C ILE A 316 -0.55 -8.45 -1.28
N CYS A 317 -1.68 -8.20 -1.94
CA CYS A 317 -3.00 -8.33 -1.32
C CYS A 317 -3.62 -9.66 -1.74
N TYR A 318 -3.86 -10.56 -0.79
CA TYR A 318 -4.45 -11.86 -1.04
C TYR A 318 -5.97 -11.80 -0.97
N LEU A 319 -6.67 -12.05 -2.07
CA LEU A 319 -8.10 -12.23 -2.06
C LEU A 319 -8.41 -13.71 -1.78
N LYS A 320 -8.98 -13.97 -0.63
CA LYS A 320 -9.41 -15.30 -0.18
C LYS A 320 -10.84 -15.52 -0.66
N VAL A 321 -11.00 -16.22 -1.77
CA VAL A 321 -12.29 -16.46 -2.40
C VAL A 321 -12.77 -17.83 -1.98
N GLY A 322 -13.83 -17.89 -1.21
CA GLY A 322 -14.34 -19.15 -0.67
C GLY A 322 -15.82 -19.10 -0.37
N ARG A 323 -16.35 -20.25 0.02
CA ARG A 323 -17.69 -20.31 0.58
C ARG A 323 -17.61 -19.96 2.05
N THR A 324 -17.97 -18.75 2.39
CA THR A 324 -18.27 -18.41 3.76
C THR A 324 -19.77 -18.55 3.95
N TYR A 325 -20.20 -19.29 4.97
CA TYR A 325 -21.57 -19.31 5.43
C TYR A 325 -21.62 -18.87 6.88
N THR A 326 -22.69 -18.19 7.22
CA THR A 326 -23.00 -17.87 8.62
C THR A 326 -24.13 -18.77 9.08
N ASN A 327 -24.05 -19.31 10.29
CA ASN A 327 -25.16 -20.01 10.90
C ASN A 327 -26.09 -19.03 11.63
N PRO A 328 -27.40 -19.17 11.47
CA PRO A 328 -28.10 -20.11 10.57
C PRO A 328 -28.03 -19.68 9.10
N ILE A 329 -27.89 -20.64 8.17
CA ILE A 329 -27.88 -20.36 6.72
C ILE A 329 -29.22 -19.87 6.16
N ILE A 330 -30.31 -20.12 6.86
CA ILE A 330 -31.62 -19.51 6.64
C ILE A 330 -31.96 -18.80 7.94
N SER A 331 -31.92 -17.48 7.96
CA SER A 331 -32.07 -16.66 9.17
C SER A 331 -33.39 -15.87 9.24
N ASP A 332 -34.07 -15.72 8.12
CA ASP A 332 -35.27 -14.92 7.99
C ASP A 332 -36.57 -15.67 8.40
N LYS A 333 -36.49 -17.00 8.54
CA LYS A 333 -37.65 -17.86 8.86
C LYS A 333 -37.24 -19.04 9.73
N SER A 334 -38.21 -19.57 10.47
CA SER A 334 -38.05 -20.83 11.21
C SER A 334 -38.07 -22.02 10.25
N VAL A 335 -37.05 -22.84 10.28
CA VAL A 335 -36.87 -24.03 9.43
C VAL A 335 -36.51 -25.24 10.33
N PRO A 336 -37.42 -25.70 11.21
CA PRO A 336 -37.10 -26.79 12.12
C PRO A 336 -37.13 -28.15 11.41
N ASP A 337 -36.36 -29.12 11.95
CA ASP A 337 -36.27 -30.50 11.52
C ASP A 337 -36.02 -30.64 9.99
N PRO A 338 -35.01 -29.99 9.41
CA PRO A 338 -34.86 -29.98 7.97
C PRO A 338 -34.34 -31.31 7.42
N THR A 339 -34.89 -31.74 6.28
CA THR A 339 -34.33 -32.78 5.41
C THR A 339 -33.86 -32.16 4.10
N VAL A 340 -32.74 -32.65 3.54
CA VAL A 340 -32.19 -32.15 2.27
C VAL A 340 -31.96 -33.30 1.30
N VAL A 341 -32.49 -33.17 0.08
CA VAL A 341 -32.27 -34.11 -1.00
C VAL A 341 -31.64 -33.39 -2.21
N ARG A 342 -30.70 -34.08 -2.89
CA ARG A 342 -30.22 -33.64 -4.18
C ARG A 342 -31.11 -34.18 -5.28
N ALA A 343 -31.71 -33.29 -6.07
CA ALA A 343 -32.61 -33.69 -7.14
C ALA A 343 -31.85 -33.92 -8.47
N ASN A 344 -32.50 -34.59 -9.42
CA ASN A 344 -31.93 -34.89 -10.73
C ASN A 344 -31.66 -33.65 -11.60
N ASP A 345 -32.25 -32.51 -11.27
CA ASP A 345 -31.97 -31.22 -11.90
C ASP A 345 -30.67 -30.56 -11.40
N GLY A 346 -29.93 -31.29 -10.52
CA GLY A 346 -28.67 -30.82 -9.96
C GLY A 346 -28.80 -29.86 -8.75
N HIS A 347 -30.03 -29.49 -8.37
CA HIS A 347 -30.29 -28.63 -7.20
C HIS A 347 -30.49 -29.45 -5.92
N PHE A 348 -30.30 -28.80 -4.79
CA PHE A 348 -30.66 -29.30 -3.48
C PHE A 348 -32.00 -28.72 -3.09
N TYR A 349 -32.87 -29.56 -2.53
CA TYR A 349 -34.17 -29.18 -2.00
C TYR A 349 -34.22 -29.48 -0.51
N LEU A 350 -34.60 -28.49 0.27
CA LEU A 350 -34.80 -28.60 1.72
C LEU A 350 -36.28 -28.53 2.03
N TYR A 351 -36.74 -29.47 2.82
CA TYR A 351 -38.06 -29.50 3.39
C TYR A 351 -37.96 -29.36 4.91
N ALA A 352 -38.94 -28.71 5.55
CA ALA A 352 -38.93 -28.52 7.00
C ALA A 352 -40.30 -28.68 7.62
N THR A 353 -40.33 -28.87 8.91
CA THR A 353 -41.56 -28.94 9.72
C THR A 353 -42.44 -27.73 9.45
N GLN A 354 -43.76 -27.95 9.50
CA GLN A 354 -44.79 -26.91 9.40
C GLN A 354 -44.53 -25.78 10.38
N THR A 355 -44.75 -24.57 9.92
CA THR A 355 -44.82 -23.36 10.78
C THR A 355 -46.25 -22.85 10.82
N SER A 356 -46.54 -21.81 11.62
CA SER A 356 -47.84 -21.14 11.64
C SER A 356 -48.26 -20.60 10.26
N THR A 357 -47.30 -20.35 9.37
CA THR A 357 -47.53 -19.72 8.06
C THR A 357 -47.38 -20.69 6.90
N TYR A 358 -46.54 -21.72 7.04
CA TYR A 358 -46.15 -22.58 5.94
C TYR A 358 -46.36 -24.06 6.27
N TRP A 359 -47.09 -24.78 5.42
CA TRP A 359 -47.27 -26.23 5.50
C TRP A 359 -46.11 -26.96 4.79
N MET A 360 -45.04 -27.26 5.54
CA MET A 360 -43.79 -27.81 5.06
C MET A 360 -43.15 -26.95 3.99
N PRO A 361 -42.41 -25.88 4.39
CA PRO A 361 -41.72 -25.00 3.43
C PRO A 361 -40.69 -25.76 2.65
N ILE A 362 -40.54 -25.39 1.37
CA ILE A 362 -39.55 -25.93 0.43
C ILE A 362 -38.62 -24.79 0.06
N TYR A 363 -37.35 -25.03 0.24
CA TYR A 363 -36.27 -24.18 -0.25
C TYR A 363 -35.44 -24.91 -1.28
N ARG A 364 -34.83 -24.18 -2.21
CA ARG A 364 -33.94 -24.70 -3.23
C ARG A 364 -32.58 -24.03 -3.14
N SER A 365 -31.51 -24.80 -3.34
CA SER A 365 -30.13 -24.30 -3.40
C SER A 365 -29.33 -24.98 -4.48
N LYS A 366 -28.36 -24.28 -5.06
CA LYS A 366 -27.32 -24.89 -5.93
C LYS A 366 -26.09 -25.32 -5.13
N ASP A 367 -25.90 -24.81 -3.92
CA ASP A 367 -24.62 -24.85 -3.21
C ASP A 367 -24.70 -25.19 -1.72
N LEU A 368 -25.89 -25.48 -1.19
CA LEU A 368 -26.17 -25.75 0.21
C LEU A 368 -25.96 -24.55 1.17
N VAL A 369 -25.64 -23.39 0.63
CA VAL A 369 -25.41 -22.15 1.40
C VAL A 369 -26.49 -21.11 1.13
N ASN A 370 -26.78 -20.88 -0.14
CA ASN A 370 -27.79 -19.91 -0.57
C ASN A 370 -29.09 -20.63 -0.87
N TRP A 371 -30.11 -20.37 -0.07
CA TRP A 371 -31.40 -21.02 -0.14
C TRP A 371 -32.49 -20.03 -0.55
N GLU A 372 -33.25 -20.39 -1.57
CA GLU A 372 -34.40 -19.63 -2.05
C GLU A 372 -35.68 -20.35 -1.66
N TYR A 373 -36.59 -19.64 -0.98
CA TYR A 373 -37.94 -20.16 -0.72
C TYR A 373 -38.69 -20.37 -2.05
N GLN A 374 -39.24 -21.57 -2.24
CA GLN A 374 -39.97 -21.92 -3.46
C GLN A 374 -41.48 -21.89 -3.22
N LYS A 375 -41.96 -22.75 -2.32
CA LYS A 375 -43.36 -22.94 -2.02
C LYS A 375 -43.51 -23.82 -0.76
N THR A 376 -44.72 -24.22 -0.43
CA THR A 376 -44.99 -25.25 0.55
C THR A 376 -45.29 -26.59 -0.12
N ALA A 377 -44.96 -27.69 0.55
CA ALA A 377 -45.28 -29.06 0.06
C ALA A 377 -46.76 -29.29 -0.07
N PHE A 378 -47.53 -28.73 0.88
CA PHE A 378 -48.99 -28.85 0.92
C PHE A 378 -49.66 -27.47 0.85
N THR A 379 -50.88 -27.47 0.30
CA THR A 379 -51.81 -26.33 0.31
C THR A 379 -53.12 -26.79 0.98
N GLN A 380 -54.08 -25.89 1.22
CA GLN A 380 -55.37 -26.25 1.74
C GLN A 380 -56.11 -27.31 0.86
N ALA A 381 -55.87 -27.22 -0.45
CA ALA A 381 -56.47 -28.15 -1.42
C ALA A 381 -55.76 -29.49 -1.52
N THR A 382 -54.47 -29.55 -1.21
CA THR A 382 -53.59 -30.74 -1.43
C THR A 382 -53.16 -31.42 -0.15
N LYS A 383 -53.42 -30.84 1.01
CA LYS A 383 -53.07 -31.47 2.29
C LYS A 383 -53.83 -32.79 2.48
N PRO A 384 -53.18 -33.84 2.96
CA PRO A 384 -53.82 -35.12 3.20
C PRO A 384 -54.85 -34.95 4.34
N SER A 385 -55.99 -35.67 4.23
CA SER A 385 -56.99 -35.75 5.25
C SER A 385 -56.65 -36.87 6.22
N LEU A 386 -55.96 -36.53 7.29
CA LEU A 386 -55.54 -37.47 8.32
C LEU A 386 -56.42 -37.28 9.59
N SER A 387 -56.73 -38.38 10.28
CA SER A 387 -57.55 -38.36 11.49
C SER A 387 -56.78 -37.71 12.66
N GLY A 388 -57.53 -37.23 13.67
CA GLY A 388 -56.94 -36.72 14.90
C GLY A 388 -56.56 -35.26 14.96
N GLY A 389 -56.56 -34.56 13.81
CA GLY A 389 -56.11 -33.18 13.68
C GLY A 389 -54.65 -33.03 14.07
N GLY A 390 -53.85 -32.29 13.32
CA GLY A 390 -52.44 -32.17 13.61
C GLY A 390 -51.71 -31.22 12.69
N ALA A 391 -50.39 -31.28 12.77
CA ALA A 391 -49.44 -30.58 11.94
C ALA A 391 -48.45 -31.52 11.31
N PHE A 392 -47.79 -31.07 10.25
CA PHE A 392 -46.78 -31.83 9.52
C PHE A 392 -45.42 -31.60 10.17
N TRP A 393 -44.81 -32.64 10.70
CA TRP A 393 -43.59 -32.62 11.46
C TRP A 393 -42.47 -33.44 10.80
N ALA A 394 -41.24 -33.02 11.02
CA ALA A 394 -40.03 -33.77 10.76
C ALA A 394 -40.04 -34.53 9.41
N PRO A 395 -40.05 -33.79 8.29
CA PRO A 395 -40.04 -34.43 6.96
C PRO A 395 -38.74 -35.20 6.71
N GLU A 396 -38.86 -36.29 5.95
CA GLU A 396 -37.73 -37.00 5.37
C GLU A 396 -38.04 -37.24 3.90
N MET A 397 -37.19 -36.74 3.01
CA MET A 397 -37.33 -36.89 1.55
C MET A 397 -36.34 -37.92 1.01
N GLN A 398 -36.87 -38.94 0.35
CA GLN A 398 -36.06 -39.99 -0.26
C GLN A 398 -36.36 -40.13 -1.77
N TYR A 399 -35.35 -40.51 -2.56
CA TYR A 399 -35.52 -40.84 -3.96
C TYR A 399 -35.55 -42.37 -4.12
N ILE A 400 -36.75 -42.95 -4.35
CA ILE A 400 -36.97 -44.38 -4.35
C ILE A 400 -37.66 -44.78 -5.67
N ASN A 401 -37.08 -45.73 -6.40
CA ASN A 401 -37.65 -46.28 -7.63
C ASN A 401 -38.12 -45.20 -8.64
N GLY A 402 -37.30 -44.16 -8.85
CA GLY A 402 -37.63 -43.10 -9.80
C GLY A 402 -38.58 -42.03 -9.33
N LYS A 403 -38.97 -42.06 -8.06
CA LYS A 403 -39.93 -41.11 -7.45
C LYS A 403 -39.31 -40.46 -6.21
N TYR A 404 -39.69 -39.22 -5.95
CA TYR A 404 -39.41 -38.53 -4.66
C TYR A 404 -40.56 -38.90 -3.72
N VAL A 405 -40.23 -39.46 -2.57
CA VAL A 405 -41.16 -39.94 -1.54
C VAL A 405 -40.90 -39.09 -0.27
N LEU A 406 -41.95 -38.41 0.19
CA LEU A 406 -41.87 -37.56 1.36
C LEU A 406 -42.56 -38.26 2.56
N TYR A 407 -41.73 -38.65 3.54
CA TYR A 407 -42.20 -39.16 4.81
C TYR A 407 -42.36 -37.98 5.79
N PHE A 408 -43.36 -38.02 6.69
CA PHE A 408 -43.53 -37.02 7.73
C PHE A 408 -44.33 -37.60 8.91
N SER A 409 -44.18 -36.97 10.07
CA SER A 409 -45.01 -37.28 11.23
C SER A 409 -46.23 -36.35 11.25
N TRP A 410 -47.39 -36.92 11.62
CA TRP A 410 -48.63 -36.18 11.81
C TRP A 410 -49.01 -36.23 13.27
N ALA A 411 -49.00 -35.09 13.97
CA ALA A 411 -49.32 -35.00 15.41
C ALA A 411 -49.88 -33.63 15.76
N LYS A 412 -50.61 -33.54 16.88
CA LYS A 412 -51.09 -32.25 17.42
C LYS A 412 -49.94 -31.44 17.94
N MET A 413 -50.02 -30.10 17.81
CA MET A 413 -48.93 -29.20 18.24
C MET A 413 -48.73 -29.16 19.77
N ASN A 414 -49.68 -29.58 20.58
CA ASN A 414 -49.61 -29.45 22.04
C ASN A 414 -49.56 -30.82 22.74
N GLY A 415 -48.64 -31.70 22.35
CA GLY A 415 -48.45 -32.98 23.00
C GLY A 415 -49.60 -33.96 22.69
N ALA A 416 -49.56 -34.52 21.51
CA ALA A 416 -50.55 -35.51 21.12
C ALA A 416 -50.17 -36.86 21.70
N ASP A 417 -51.21 -37.57 22.13
CA ASP A 417 -51.07 -38.96 22.58
C ASP A 417 -50.79 -39.92 21.42
N VAL A 418 -50.94 -39.46 20.17
CA VAL A 418 -50.78 -40.30 18.97
C VAL A 418 -50.06 -39.51 17.86
N SER A 419 -48.96 -40.05 17.36
CA SER A 419 -48.25 -39.61 16.17
C SER A 419 -48.37 -40.67 15.06
N TYR A 420 -48.57 -40.24 13.86
CA TYR A 420 -48.60 -41.10 12.68
C TYR A 420 -47.46 -40.80 11.77
N THR A 421 -46.84 -41.82 11.14
CA THR A 421 -45.96 -41.65 10.00
C THR A 421 -46.81 -41.72 8.75
N ALA A 422 -46.71 -40.75 7.88
CA ALA A 422 -47.42 -40.66 6.62
C ALA A 422 -46.42 -40.48 5.44
N VAL A 423 -46.86 -40.83 4.22
CA VAL A 423 -46.05 -40.79 3.02
C VAL A 423 -46.80 -40.02 1.94
#